data_d8b91077717b8334cb1cce0aaa09a658
#
_entry.id   d8b91077717b8334cb1cce0aaa09a658
#
_cell.length_a   1.000
_cell.length_b   1.000
_cell.length_c   1.000
_cell.angle_alpha   90.00
_cell.angle_beta   90.00
_cell.angle_gamma   90.00
#
_symmetry.space_group_name_H-M   'P 1'
#
loop_
_entity.id
_entity.type
_entity.pdbx_description
1 polymer ?
#
loop_
_entity_poly.entity_id
_entity_poly.type
_entity_poly.pdbx_seq_one_letter_code
_entity_poly.pdbx_strand_id
1 'polypeptide(L)'
;QMCIRDRGDDDYLRKLEVDVPIYYYGFKESDDIYAKNIQITEKGTQFDVYINGEYYDQFLSPQFGDHNILNTLSVIAISYLEKMDIENIKEALETFGGVKRRFNETKVSNQVLVDDYAHHPREISATIESARKKYPNKEVVAVFQPHTFSRTQAFLDEFASSLSKADQVFLCEIFGSIRENTGDLTIEDLINRIDGSALIDENSIDVLEKFENAVILFMGAGDIQKLLKAYFEKLGVENDF
;
A
#
# COMPACT_ATOMS: atom_id res chain seq x y z
N GLN A 1 5.10 16.45 -27.59
CA GLN A 1 5.84 17.12 -26.50
C GLN A 1 5.81 16.17 -25.30
N MET A 2 6.96 15.68 -24.85
CA MET A 2 7.03 14.88 -23.63
C MET A 2 7.01 15.81 -22.42
N CYS A 3 6.14 15.54 -21.47
CA CYS A 3 6.09 16.19 -20.17
C CYS A 3 6.48 15.15 -19.11
N ILE A 4 7.17 15.57 -18.06
CA ILE A 4 7.40 14.73 -16.87
C ILE A 4 6.37 15.14 -15.83
N ARG A 5 5.77 14.14 -15.20
CA ARG A 5 4.83 14.29 -14.11
C ARG A 5 5.44 13.63 -12.88
N ASP A 6 5.70 14.41 -11.85
CA ASP A 6 6.42 13.97 -10.66
C ASP A 6 5.71 14.35 -9.36
N ARG A 7 5.96 13.55 -8.30
CA ARG A 7 5.45 13.82 -6.95
C ARG A 7 6.12 15.05 -6.37
N GLY A 8 5.31 16.05 -6.04
CA GLY A 8 5.78 17.31 -5.48
C GLY A 8 6.26 17.22 -4.02
N ASP A 9 5.98 16.13 -3.32
CA ASP A 9 6.41 15.85 -1.95
C ASP A 9 7.76 15.11 -1.87
N ASP A 10 8.39 14.77 -3.01
CA ASP A 10 9.70 14.14 -3.08
C ASP A 10 10.80 15.20 -3.36
N ASP A 11 11.66 15.39 -2.37
CA ASP A 11 12.72 16.41 -2.44
C ASP A 11 13.80 16.11 -3.51
N TYR A 12 13.96 14.86 -3.93
CA TYR A 12 14.88 14.50 -5.02
C TYR A 12 14.28 14.86 -6.37
N LEU A 13 12.99 14.58 -6.58
CA LEU A 13 12.29 14.91 -7.81
C LEU A 13 12.18 16.42 -8.02
N ARG A 14 12.05 17.20 -6.93
CA ARG A 14 12.06 18.67 -6.97
C ARG A 14 13.39 19.28 -7.45
N LYS A 15 14.48 18.53 -7.38
CA LYS A 15 15.83 18.96 -7.80
C LYS A 15 16.17 18.49 -9.21
N LEU A 16 15.25 17.83 -9.88
CA LEU A 16 15.48 17.29 -11.22
C LEU A 16 15.57 18.45 -12.24
N GLU A 17 16.68 18.54 -12.95
CA GLU A 17 16.86 19.47 -14.06
C GLU A 17 16.75 18.72 -15.39
N VAL A 18 15.73 19.05 -16.17
CA VAL A 18 15.46 18.43 -17.48
C VAL A 18 14.95 19.46 -18.49
N ASP A 19 15.16 19.20 -19.76
CA ASP A 19 14.77 20.09 -20.86
C ASP A 19 13.30 19.96 -21.30
N VAL A 20 12.43 19.44 -20.43
CA VAL A 20 10.99 19.25 -20.70
C VAL A 20 10.16 19.84 -19.58
N PRO A 21 8.92 20.28 -19.83
CA PRO A 21 8.04 20.75 -18.77
C PRO A 21 7.80 19.65 -17.72
N ILE A 22 7.94 20.00 -16.44
CA ILE A 22 7.61 19.14 -15.30
C ILE A 22 6.31 19.66 -14.69
N TYR A 23 5.39 18.76 -14.38
CA TYR A 23 4.18 19.03 -13.63
C TYR A 23 4.25 18.25 -12.31
N TYR A 24 4.26 18.99 -11.21
CA TYR A 24 4.28 18.41 -9.87
C TYR A 24 2.86 18.16 -9.36
N TYR A 25 2.65 17.02 -8.74
CA TYR A 25 1.38 16.70 -8.09
C TYR A 25 1.61 16.25 -6.64
N GLY A 26 0.66 16.55 -5.77
CA GLY A 26 0.78 16.19 -4.36
C GLY A 26 -0.29 16.80 -3.46
N PHE A 27 0.08 17.11 -2.23
CA PHE A 27 -0.82 17.71 -1.25
C PHE A 27 -0.52 19.18 -0.95
N LYS A 28 0.59 19.70 -1.48
CA LYS A 28 1.01 21.08 -1.22
C LYS A 28 0.37 22.02 -2.24
N GLU A 29 -0.09 23.17 -1.80
CA GLU A 29 -0.62 24.24 -2.67
C GLU A 29 0.43 24.80 -3.64
N SER A 30 1.71 24.49 -3.42
CA SER A 30 2.81 24.83 -4.32
C SER A 30 2.98 23.83 -5.47
N ASP A 31 2.21 22.75 -5.50
CA ASP A 31 2.19 21.79 -6.59
C ASP A 31 1.27 22.28 -7.71
N ASP A 32 1.54 21.91 -8.96
CA ASP A 32 0.70 22.29 -10.10
C ASP A 32 -0.68 21.63 -10.01
N ILE A 33 -0.73 20.42 -9.45
CA ILE A 33 -1.97 19.66 -9.25
C ILE A 33 -1.97 19.13 -7.82
N TYR A 34 -2.97 19.49 -7.01
CA TYR A 34 -2.98 19.09 -5.61
C TYR A 34 -4.38 18.77 -5.08
N ALA A 35 -4.42 17.89 -4.05
CA ALA A 35 -5.65 17.52 -3.37
C ALA A 35 -5.83 18.28 -2.06
N LYS A 36 -7.09 18.69 -1.80
CA LYS A 36 -7.56 19.28 -0.54
C LYS A 36 -8.86 18.64 -0.07
N ASN A 37 -9.31 19.00 1.13
CA ASN A 37 -10.60 18.62 1.70
C ASN A 37 -10.84 17.11 1.65
N ILE A 38 -9.79 16.33 1.99
CA ILE A 38 -9.80 14.87 1.93
C ILE A 38 -10.75 14.32 3.00
N GLN A 39 -11.72 13.50 2.58
CA GLN A 39 -12.72 12.88 3.44
C GLN A 39 -12.79 11.38 3.14
N ILE A 40 -12.78 10.57 4.19
CA ILE A 40 -13.02 9.13 4.09
C ILE A 40 -14.52 8.90 4.18
N THR A 41 -15.08 8.23 3.18
CA THR A 41 -16.49 7.87 3.09
C THR A 41 -16.64 6.34 3.04
N GLU A 42 -17.86 5.84 3.13
CA GLU A 42 -18.13 4.39 2.94
C GLU A 42 -17.77 3.89 1.53
N LYS A 43 -17.80 4.79 0.54
CA LYS A 43 -17.52 4.46 -0.88
C LYS A 43 -16.06 4.61 -1.27
N GLY A 44 -15.22 5.20 -0.42
CA GLY A 44 -13.82 5.47 -0.72
C GLY A 44 -13.35 6.80 -0.15
N THR A 45 -12.31 7.35 -0.73
CA THR A 45 -11.74 8.65 -0.36
C THR A 45 -12.19 9.72 -1.34
N GLN A 46 -12.90 10.73 -0.84
CA GLN A 46 -13.35 11.89 -1.60
C GLN A 46 -12.40 13.07 -1.35
N PHE A 47 -12.09 13.83 -2.37
CA PHE A 47 -11.20 14.99 -2.25
C PHE A 47 -11.41 15.98 -3.39
N ASP A 48 -11.11 17.25 -3.10
CA ASP A 48 -11.12 18.33 -4.07
C ASP A 48 -9.76 18.42 -4.78
N VAL A 49 -9.77 18.61 -6.09
CA VAL A 49 -8.56 18.79 -6.91
C VAL A 49 -8.45 20.23 -7.36
N TYR A 50 -7.25 20.77 -7.22
CA TYR A 50 -6.87 22.08 -7.70
C TYR A 50 -5.77 21.94 -8.77
N ILE A 51 -5.86 22.75 -9.82
CA ILE A 51 -4.87 22.79 -10.90
C ILE A 51 -4.42 24.25 -11.08
N ASN A 52 -3.11 24.50 -10.97
CA ASN A 52 -2.52 25.84 -11.01
C ASN A 52 -3.18 26.83 -10.02
N GLY A 53 -3.59 26.34 -8.86
CA GLY A 53 -4.24 27.13 -7.81
C GLY A 53 -5.73 27.34 -7.95
N GLU A 54 -6.33 26.91 -9.07
CA GLU A 54 -7.78 27.00 -9.31
C GLU A 54 -8.48 25.69 -9.01
N TYR A 55 -9.69 25.77 -8.42
CA TYR A 55 -10.52 24.60 -8.18
C TYR A 55 -10.90 23.95 -9.51
N TYR A 56 -10.54 22.68 -9.67
CA TYR A 56 -10.85 21.92 -10.88
C TYR A 56 -12.15 21.14 -10.74
N ASP A 57 -12.20 20.20 -9.78
CA ASP A 57 -13.41 19.46 -9.43
C ASP A 57 -13.19 18.58 -8.18
N GLN A 58 -14.28 17.94 -7.71
CA GLN A 58 -14.26 16.94 -6.66
C GLN A 58 -14.25 15.53 -7.25
N PHE A 59 -13.38 14.67 -6.72
CA PHE A 59 -13.22 13.29 -7.16
C PHE A 59 -13.43 12.30 -6.02
N LEU A 60 -13.89 11.12 -6.37
CA LEU A 60 -13.99 9.96 -5.49
C LEU A 60 -13.04 8.87 -6.00
N SER A 61 -12.11 8.45 -5.14
CA SER A 61 -11.33 7.23 -5.34
C SER A 61 -11.90 6.13 -4.47
N PRO A 62 -12.31 4.98 -5.02
CA PRO A 62 -12.79 3.85 -4.20
C PRO A 62 -11.70 3.26 -3.30
N GLN A 63 -10.47 3.69 -3.48
CA GLN A 63 -9.32 3.21 -2.72
C GLN A 63 -9.00 4.13 -1.55
N PHE A 64 -8.40 3.55 -0.47
CA PHE A 64 -8.06 4.25 0.76
C PHE A 64 -6.56 4.48 0.87
N GLY A 65 -6.20 5.55 1.58
CA GLY A 65 -4.82 5.91 1.88
C GLY A 65 -4.22 6.97 0.96
N ASP A 66 -3.35 7.78 1.55
CA ASP A 66 -2.75 8.95 0.89
C ASP A 66 -1.99 8.58 -0.40
N HIS A 67 -1.36 7.41 -0.43
CA HIS A 67 -0.67 6.92 -1.62
C HIS A 67 -1.65 6.66 -2.80
N ASN A 68 -2.89 6.24 -2.53
CA ASN A 68 -3.89 6.05 -3.57
C ASN A 68 -4.47 7.39 -4.05
N ILE A 69 -4.58 8.39 -3.19
CA ILE A 69 -4.88 9.77 -3.61
C ILE A 69 -3.79 10.27 -4.57
N LEU A 70 -2.52 10.08 -4.23
CA LEU A 70 -1.40 10.47 -5.09
C LEU A 70 -1.42 9.72 -6.44
N ASN A 71 -1.72 8.44 -6.44
CA ASN A 71 -1.91 7.67 -7.66
C ASN A 71 -3.06 8.23 -8.51
N THR A 72 -4.18 8.56 -7.89
CA THR A 72 -5.35 9.15 -8.55
C THR A 72 -5.02 10.55 -9.10
N LEU A 73 -4.34 11.40 -8.33
CA LEU A 73 -3.85 12.71 -8.82
C LEU A 73 -2.96 12.56 -10.04
N SER A 74 -2.12 11.54 -10.07
CA SER A 74 -1.26 11.28 -11.22
C SER A 74 -2.05 10.93 -12.49
N VAL A 75 -3.15 10.21 -12.35
CA VAL A 75 -4.07 9.90 -13.47
C VAL A 75 -4.79 11.16 -13.91
N ILE A 76 -5.34 11.94 -12.96
CA ILE A 76 -6.02 13.21 -13.24
C ILE A 76 -5.08 14.17 -13.96
N ALA A 77 -3.82 14.27 -13.53
CA ALA A 77 -2.81 15.13 -14.16
C ALA A 77 -2.61 14.78 -15.65
N ILE A 78 -2.43 13.49 -15.95
CA ILE A 78 -2.28 13.05 -17.36
C ILE A 78 -3.56 13.33 -18.14
N SER A 79 -4.71 12.98 -17.59
CA SER A 79 -6.01 13.15 -18.25
C SER A 79 -6.29 14.64 -18.55
N TYR A 80 -5.94 15.53 -17.61
CA TYR A 80 -6.05 16.97 -17.81
C TYR A 80 -5.13 17.47 -18.95
N LEU A 81 -3.87 17.02 -18.96
CA LEU A 81 -2.91 17.40 -20.00
C LEU A 81 -3.32 16.89 -21.38
N GLU A 82 -3.92 15.71 -21.44
CA GLU A 82 -4.49 15.12 -22.67
C GLU A 82 -5.88 15.68 -23.02
N LYS A 83 -6.41 16.62 -22.22
CA LYS A 83 -7.71 17.30 -22.42
C LYS A 83 -8.89 16.32 -22.48
N MET A 84 -8.85 15.29 -21.65
CA MET A 84 -9.96 14.36 -21.52
C MET A 84 -11.15 15.04 -20.84
N ASP A 85 -12.35 14.59 -21.19
CA ASP A 85 -13.57 15.06 -20.57
C ASP A 85 -13.62 14.66 -19.08
N ILE A 86 -14.02 15.61 -18.24
CA ILE A 86 -13.97 15.44 -16.77
C ILE A 86 -14.94 14.37 -16.25
N GLU A 87 -16.12 14.26 -16.87
CA GLU A 87 -17.11 13.25 -16.45
C GLU A 87 -16.61 11.85 -16.79
N ASN A 88 -15.92 11.67 -17.91
CA ASN A 88 -15.28 10.40 -18.25
C ASN A 88 -14.16 10.05 -17.27
N ILE A 89 -13.39 11.05 -16.79
CA ILE A 89 -12.35 10.83 -15.78
C ILE A 89 -12.99 10.37 -14.46
N LYS A 90 -14.06 11.03 -14.01
CA LYS A 90 -14.79 10.69 -12.79
C LYS A 90 -15.36 9.28 -12.86
N GLU A 91 -16.09 8.95 -13.93
CA GLU A 91 -16.69 7.62 -14.12
C GLU A 91 -15.62 6.52 -14.11
N ALA A 92 -14.50 6.73 -14.81
CA ALA A 92 -13.40 5.77 -14.85
C ALA A 92 -12.77 5.57 -13.47
N LEU A 93 -12.60 6.63 -12.68
CA LEU A 93 -12.06 6.55 -11.33
C LEU A 93 -13.01 5.87 -10.35
N GLU A 94 -14.31 6.21 -10.38
CA GLU A 94 -15.32 5.64 -9.50
C GLU A 94 -15.59 4.16 -9.77
N THR A 95 -15.48 3.74 -11.03
CA THR A 95 -15.67 2.34 -11.45
C THR A 95 -14.39 1.51 -11.38
N PHE A 96 -13.25 2.14 -11.07
CA PHE A 96 -11.96 1.45 -10.99
C PHE A 96 -11.92 0.48 -9.82
N GLY A 97 -12.03 -0.82 -10.10
CA GLY A 97 -12.03 -1.89 -9.11
C GLY A 97 -10.69 -2.13 -8.38
N GLY A 98 -9.71 -1.26 -8.61
CA GLY A 98 -8.37 -1.42 -8.04
C GLY A 98 -7.46 -2.33 -8.87
N VAL A 99 -6.22 -2.44 -8.43
CA VAL A 99 -5.24 -3.40 -8.95
C VAL A 99 -5.19 -4.58 -7.99
N LYS A 100 -5.13 -5.79 -8.51
CA LYS A 100 -4.90 -6.98 -7.65
C LYS A 100 -3.68 -6.75 -6.76
N ARG A 101 -3.77 -7.20 -5.51
CA ARG A 101 -2.72 -7.02 -4.52
C ARG A 101 -2.39 -5.55 -4.18
N ARG A 102 -3.41 -4.69 -4.16
CA ARG A 102 -3.30 -3.29 -3.70
C ARG A 102 -4.44 -3.01 -2.72
N PHE A 103 -4.20 -3.36 -1.46
CA PHE A 103 -5.17 -3.27 -0.37
C PHE A 103 -6.50 -3.98 -0.67
N ASN A 104 -6.42 -5.18 -1.28
CA ASN A 104 -7.61 -5.98 -1.59
C ASN A 104 -8.15 -6.63 -0.32
N GLU A 105 -9.39 -6.33 0.02
CA GLU A 105 -10.02 -6.73 1.28
C GLU A 105 -11.01 -7.87 1.09
N THR A 106 -10.97 -8.81 2.01
CA THR A 106 -12.01 -9.83 2.17
C THR A 106 -12.44 -9.86 3.64
N LYS A 107 -13.73 -9.68 3.90
CA LYS A 107 -14.28 -9.73 5.25
C LYS A 107 -14.69 -11.16 5.58
N VAL A 108 -14.19 -11.69 6.68
CA VAL A 108 -14.52 -13.02 7.20
C VAL A 108 -14.86 -12.89 8.69
N SER A 109 -16.13 -13.05 9.03
CA SER A 109 -16.62 -12.78 10.39
C SER A 109 -16.24 -11.37 10.85
N ASN A 110 -15.50 -11.23 11.95
CA ASN A 110 -15.03 -9.97 12.47
C ASN A 110 -13.61 -9.62 11.99
N GLN A 111 -12.96 -10.49 11.21
CA GLN A 111 -11.66 -10.22 10.61
C GLN A 111 -11.82 -9.52 9.27
N VAL A 112 -10.82 -8.71 8.90
CA VAL A 112 -10.63 -8.18 7.56
C VAL A 112 -9.27 -8.65 7.08
N LEU A 113 -9.26 -9.49 6.05
CA LEU A 113 -8.03 -9.99 5.44
C LEU A 113 -7.68 -9.09 4.26
N VAL A 114 -6.45 -8.61 4.20
CA VAL A 114 -5.97 -7.69 3.18
C VAL A 114 -4.80 -8.31 2.44
N ASP A 115 -4.91 -8.42 1.10
CA ASP A 115 -3.79 -8.77 0.22
C ASP A 115 -3.14 -7.50 -0.32
N ASP A 116 -1.86 -7.28 -0.03
CA ASP A 116 -1.13 -6.11 -0.49
C ASP A 116 0.27 -6.47 -1.01
N TYR A 117 0.66 -5.85 -2.12
CA TYR A 117 1.96 -6.07 -2.75
C TYR A 117 3.11 -5.31 -2.05
N ALA A 118 2.83 -4.57 -0.98
CA ALA A 118 3.82 -3.77 -0.25
C ALA A 118 5.06 -4.62 0.11
N HIS A 119 6.21 -4.19 -0.37
CA HIS A 119 7.49 -4.90 -0.22
C HIS A 119 8.68 -3.95 0.00
N HIS A 120 8.41 -2.68 0.20
CA HIS A 120 9.37 -1.65 0.57
C HIS A 120 8.93 -1.02 1.90
N PRO A 121 9.84 -0.59 2.82
CA PRO A 121 9.45 -0.04 4.12
C PRO A 121 8.40 1.07 4.06
N ARG A 122 8.52 2.00 3.10
CA ARG A 122 7.54 3.08 2.91
C ARG A 122 6.15 2.57 2.51
N GLU A 123 6.07 1.53 1.67
CA GLU A 123 4.80 0.91 1.26
C GLU A 123 4.16 0.20 2.44
N ILE A 124 4.91 -0.60 3.20
CA ILE A 124 4.46 -1.30 4.41
C ILE A 124 3.88 -0.29 5.40
N SER A 125 4.60 0.80 5.67
CA SER A 125 4.15 1.87 6.55
C SER A 125 2.81 2.45 6.08
N ALA A 126 2.69 2.76 4.78
CA ALA A 126 1.47 3.32 4.18
C ALA A 126 0.28 2.35 4.27
N THR A 127 0.51 1.04 4.05
CA THR A 127 -0.51 0.00 4.15
C THR A 127 -1.02 -0.13 5.60
N ILE A 128 -0.13 -0.18 6.60
CA ILE A 128 -0.49 -0.24 8.02
C ILE A 128 -1.27 1.02 8.44
N GLU A 129 -0.81 2.20 8.05
CA GLU A 129 -1.48 3.47 8.34
C GLU A 129 -2.86 3.56 7.69
N SER A 130 -3.01 3.03 6.47
CA SER A 130 -4.31 2.95 5.78
C SER A 130 -5.28 2.03 6.50
N ALA A 131 -4.80 0.86 6.97
CA ALA A 131 -5.60 -0.06 7.78
C ALA A 131 -6.08 0.59 9.07
N ARG A 132 -5.21 1.30 9.80
CA ARG A 132 -5.57 2.01 11.03
C ARG A 132 -6.59 3.13 10.79
N LYS A 133 -6.42 3.91 9.72
CA LYS A 133 -7.38 4.97 9.35
C LYS A 133 -8.76 4.40 9.02
N LYS A 134 -8.80 3.29 8.29
CA LYS A 134 -10.05 2.67 7.83
C LYS A 134 -10.75 1.89 8.93
N TYR A 135 -10.00 1.24 9.81
CA TYR A 135 -10.49 0.35 10.86
C TYR A 135 -9.98 0.77 12.25
N PRO A 136 -10.34 1.95 12.77
CA PRO A 136 -9.75 2.51 13.98
C PRO A 136 -10.01 1.70 15.26
N ASN A 137 -11.00 0.80 15.23
CA ASN A 137 -11.39 -0.04 16.37
C ASN A 137 -10.94 -1.51 16.23
N LYS A 138 -10.11 -1.81 15.25
CA LYS A 138 -9.57 -3.15 15.03
C LYS A 138 -8.07 -3.19 15.30
N GLU A 139 -7.61 -4.31 15.81
CA GLU A 139 -6.18 -4.61 15.91
C GLU A 139 -5.58 -4.76 14.51
N VAL A 140 -4.40 -4.23 14.28
CA VAL A 140 -3.69 -4.35 13.00
C VAL A 140 -2.59 -5.39 13.14
N VAL A 141 -2.77 -6.51 12.45
CA VAL A 141 -1.81 -7.63 12.41
C VAL A 141 -1.08 -7.62 11.07
N ALA A 142 0.24 -7.49 11.09
CA ALA A 142 1.06 -7.55 9.89
C ALA A 142 1.62 -8.96 9.70
N VAL A 143 1.36 -9.56 8.55
CA VAL A 143 1.98 -10.80 8.06
C VAL A 143 2.81 -10.42 6.85
N PHE A 144 4.14 -10.44 6.98
CA PHE A 144 5.04 -9.92 5.97
C PHE A 144 6.02 -10.96 5.45
N GLN A 145 6.13 -11.07 4.12
CA GLN A 145 7.15 -11.86 3.45
C GLN A 145 8.18 -10.93 2.81
N PRO A 146 9.42 -10.85 3.35
CA PRO A 146 10.50 -10.12 2.71
C PRO A 146 10.80 -10.69 1.32
N HIS A 147 11.05 -9.81 0.34
CA HIS A 147 11.37 -10.21 -1.03
C HIS A 147 12.76 -9.75 -1.40
N THR A 148 13.64 -10.71 -1.73
CA THR A 148 15.07 -10.64 -2.00
C THR A 148 15.94 -10.39 -0.74
N PHE A 149 17.02 -11.16 -0.65
CA PHE A 149 17.98 -11.04 0.46
C PHE A 149 18.70 -9.69 0.42
N SER A 150 19.13 -9.24 -0.76
CA SER A 150 19.83 -7.97 -0.94
C SER A 150 19.01 -6.77 -0.48
N ARG A 151 17.71 -6.71 -0.81
CA ARG A 151 16.82 -5.65 -0.34
C ARG A 151 16.59 -5.76 1.17
N THR A 152 16.34 -6.97 1.68
CA THR A 152 16.10 -7.19 3.09
C THR A 152 17.29 -6.73 3.91
N GLN A 153 18.50 -7.05 3.50
CA GLN A 153 19.73 -6.60 4.14
C GLN A 153 19.92 -5.09 4.08
N ALA A 154 19.66 -4.47 2.91
CA ALA A 154 19.85 -3.05 2.71
C ALA A 154 18.88 -2.17 3.54
N PHE A 155 17.69 -2.68 3.88
CA PHE A 155 16.63 -1.94 4.56
C PHE A 155 16.18 -2.61 5.86
N LEU A 156 17.04 -3.37 6.52
CA LEU A 156 16.67 -4.23 7.65
C LEU A 156 16.06 -3.42 8.82
N ASP A 157 16.68 -2.30 9.19
CA ASP A 157 16.21 -1.44 10.28
C ASP A 157 14.95 -0.64 9.87
N GLU A 158 14.85 -0.22 8.61
CA GLU A 158 13.66 0.44 8.08
C GLU A 158 12.46 -0.51 7.98
N PHE A 159 12.68 -1.78 7.64
CA PHE A 159 11.64 -2.81 7.72
C PHE A 159 11.15 -2.99 9.13
N ALA A 160 12.07 -3.15 10.09
CA ALA A 160 11.71 -3.29 11.48
C ALA A 160 10.89 -2.10 11.99
N SER A 161 11.35 -0.87 11.73
CA SER A 161 10.65 0.36 12.11
C SER A 161 9.27 0.49 11.48
N SER A 162 9.12 0.09 10.21
CA SER A 162 7.83 0.17 9.50
C SER A 162 6.83 -0.86 10.01
N LEU A 163 7.27 -2.09 10.21
CA LEU A 163 6.45 -3.19 10.70
C LEU A 163 6.01 -3.01 12.15
N SER A 164 6.87 -2.44 13.00
CA SER A 164 6.56 -2.13 14.41
C SER A 164 5.41 -1.11 14.59
N LYS A 165 4.88 -0.53 13.50
CA LYS A 165 3.65 0.27 13.54
C LYS A 165 2.38 -0.58 13.67
N ALA A 166 2.45 -1.88 13.38
CA ALA A 166 1.36 -2.84 13.62
C ALA A 166 1.30 -3.22 15.11
N ASP A 167 0.16 -3.75 15.55
CA ASP A 167 -0.01 -4.21 16.94
C ASP A 167 0.62 -5.59 17.14
N GLN A 168 0.65 -6.41 16.10
CA GLN A 168 1.36 -7.69 16.06
C GLN A 168 2.00 -7.90 14.70
N VAL A 169 3.17 -8.55 14.69
CA VAL A 169 3.95 -8.83 13.48
C VAL A 169 4.27 -10.31 13.38
N PHE A 170 3.99 -10.87 12.22
CA PHE A 170 4.42 -12.20 11.80
C PHE A 170 5.26 -12.08 10.54
N LEU A 171 6.34 -12.85 10.48
CA LEU A 171 7.30 -12.82 9.39
C LEU A 171 7.37 -14.20 8.73
N CYS A 172 7.30 -14.23 7.39
CA CYS A 172 7.59 -15.43 6.62
C CYS A 172 9.08 -15.49 6.28
N GLU A 173 9.57 -16.66 5.87
CA GLU A 173 10.89 -16.80 5.29
C GLU A 173 11.12 -15.84 4.13
N ILE A 174 12.38 -15.40 3.96
CA ILE A 174 12.74 -14.47 2.88
C ILE A 174 12.53 -15.14 1.53
N PHE A 175 11.68 -14.56 0.68
CA PHE A 175 11.48 -15.02 -0.67
C PHE A 175 12.64 -14.57 -1.57
N GLY A 176 13.61 -15.47 -1.77
CA GLY A 176 14.80 -15.21 -2.57
C GLY A 176 14.63 -15.57 -4.04
N SER A 177 15.43 -14.97 -4.90
CA SER A 177 15.56 -15.40 -6.28
C SER A 177 16.66 -16.48 -6.38
N ILE A 178 16.50 -17.44 -7.32
CA ILE A 178 17.45 -18.55 -7.55
C ILE A 178 18.89 -18.06 -7.86
N ARG A 179 19.03 -16.80 -8.27
CA ARG A 179 20.32 -16.21 -8.66
C ARG A 179 20.92 -15.31 -7.58
N GLU A 180 20.27 -15.19 -6.45
CA GLU A 180 20.70 -14.27 -5.40
C GLU A 180 21.66 -14.94 -4.43
N ASN A 181 22.74 -14.24 -4.10
CA ASN A 181 23.61 -14.69 -3.00
C ASN A 181 22.91 -14.35 -1.68
N THR A 182 22.55 -15.37 -0.91
CA THR A 182 21.82 -15.20 0.37
C THR A 182 22.70 -14.60 1.47
N GLY A 183 24.03 -14.69 1.35
CA GLY A 183 24.94 -14.29 2.43
C GLY A 183 24.65 -15.06 3.71
N ASP A 184 24.88 -14.40 4.85
CA ASP A 184 24.56 -14.92 6.19
C ASP A 184 23.21 -14.41 6.72
N LEU A 185 22.46 -13.60 5.93
CA LEU A 185 21.18 -13.04 6.35
C LEU A 185 20.10 -14.12 6.44
N THR A 186 19.39 -14.12 7.56
CA THR A 186 18.22 -14.97 7.79
C THR A 186 17.02 -14.12 8.22
N ILE A 187 15.84 -14.71 8.26
CA ILE A 187 14.65 -14.02 8.76
C ILE A 187 14.76 -13.67 10.24
N GLU A 188 15.54 -14.44 11.00
CA GLU A 188 15.81 -14.20 12.42
C GLU A 188 16.47 -12.83 12.66
N ASP A 189 17.24 -12.32 11.70
CA ASP A 189 17.83 -10.98 11.80
C ASP A 189 16.77 -9.87 11.82
N LEU A 190 15.64 -10.07 11.16
CA LEU A 190 14.51 -9.15 11.19
C LEU A 190 13.61 -9.41 12.40
N ILE A 191 13.35 -10.67 12.77
CA ILE A 191 12.58 -11.06 13.97
C ILE A 191 13.21 -10.43 15.21
N ASN A 192 14.52 -10.55 15.37
CA ASN A 192 15.24 -10.01 16.54
C ASN A 192 15.20 -8.47 16.65
N ARG A 193 14.74 -7.75 15.63
CA ARG A 193 14.60 -6.29 15.64
C ARG A 193 13.18 -5.81 15.92
N ILE A 194 12.22 -6.70 16.02
CA ILE A 194 10.81 -6.35 16.21
C ILE A 194 10.28 -7.07 17.45
N ASP A 195 10.02 -6.33 18.49
CA ASP A 195 9.53 -6.88 19.75
C ASP A 195 8.22 -7.65 19.56
N GLY A 196 8.18 -8.88 20.05
CA GLY A 196 7.01 -9.74 20.01
C GLY A 196 6.66 -10.31 18.63
N SER A 197 7.51 -10.10 17.62
CA SER A 197 7.32 -10.74 16.32
C SER A 197 7.64 -12.24 16.35
N ALA A 198 7.07 -13.00 15.42
CA ALA A 198 7.28 -14.44 15.31
C ALA A 198 7.31 -14.89 13.85
N LEU A 199 7.98 -16.01 13.60
CA LEU A 199 7.92 -16.70 12.31
C LEU A 199 6.51 -17.27 12.09
N ILE A 200 6.05 -17.24 10.84
CA ILE A 200 4.79 -17.84 10.42
C ILE A 200 4.94 -18.55 9.08
N ASP A 201 4.31 -19.70 8.96
CA ASP A 201 4.20 -20.53 7.76
C ASP A 201 2.80 -21.16 7.66
N GLU A 202 2.58 -22.01 6.66
CA GLU A 202 1.31 -22.69 6.45
C GLU A 202 0.95 -23.65 7.62
N ASN A 203 1.92 -24.16 8.37
CA ASN A 203 1.70 -25.10 9.49
C ASN A 203 1.34 -24.37 10.79
N SER A 204 1.74 -23.11 10.91
CA SER A 204 1.54 -22.28 12.11
C SER A 204 0.47 -21.20 11.93
N ILE A 205 -0.22 -21.15 10.78
CA ILE A 205 -1.17 -20.11 10.42
C ILE A 205 -2.36 -19.99 11.36
N ASP A 206 -2.66 -21.04 12.12
CA ASP A 206 -3.71 -21.09 13.14
C ASP A 206 -3.58 -19.99 14.20
N VAL A 207 -2.35 -19.51 14.40
CA VAL A 207 -2.08 -18.41 15.32
C VAL A 207 -2.87 -17.14 15.00
N LEU A 208 -3.30 -16.96 13.74
CA LEU A 208 -4.08 -15.80 13.31
C LEU A 208 -5.54 -15.85 13.78
N GLU A 209 -6.08 -17.02 14.13
CA GLU A 209 -7.46 -17.16 14.60
C GLU A 209 -7.70 -16.44 15.94
N LYS A 210 -6.66 -16.29 16.77
CA LYS A 210 -6.76 -15.58 18.07
C LYS A 210 -7.08 -14.09 17.94
N PHE A 211 -6.86 -13.48 16.76
CA PHE A 211 -7.13 -12.08 16.49
C PHE A 211 -8.56 -11.90 15.95
N GLU A 212 -9.56 -12.16 16.79
CA GLU A 212 -10.97 -12.19 16.38
C GLU A 212 -11.48 -10.86 15.81
N ASN A 213 -10.98 -9.72 16.29
CA ASN A 213 -11.39 -8.38 15.84
C ASN A 213 -10.20 -7.62 15.24
N ALA A 214 -9.67 -8.11 14.14
CA ALA A 214 -8.46 -7.57 13.54
C ALA A 214 -8.59 -7.27 12.04
N VAL A 215 -7.67 -6.43 11.57
CA VAL A 215 -7.28 -6.32 10.16
C VAL A 215 -5.95 -7.06 10.02
N ILE A 216 -5.93 -8.13 9.24
CA ILE A 216 -4.74 -8.94 9.00
C ILE A 216 -4.19 -8.61 7.61
N LEU A 217 -3.01 -8.01 7.57
CA LEU A 217 -2.37 -7.53 6.35
C LEU A 217 -1.35 -8.55 5.85
N PHE A 218 -1.66 -9.24 4.76
CA PHE A 218 -0.70 -10.11 4.07
C PHE A 218 0.06 -9.29 3.04
N MET A 219 1.33 -8.98 3.33
CA MET A 219 2.15 -8.05 2.57
C MET A 219 3.39 -8.73 1.99
N GLY A 220 3.70 -8.47 0.72
CA GLY A 220 4.90 -8.97 0.08
C GLY A 220 4.78 -9.09 -1.44
N ALA A 221 5.91 -9.07 -2.14
CA ALA A 221 5.98 -9.24 -3.61
C ALA A 221 6.23 -10.69 -4.04
N GLY A 222 6.49 -11.59 -3.09
CA GLY A 222 6.71 -13.01 -3.33
C GLY A 222 5.41 -13.81 -3.42
N ASP A 223 5.42 -14.96 -2.79
CA ASP A 223 4.30 -15.91 -2.82
C ASP A 223 3.44 -15.91 -1.54
N ILE A 224 3.45 -14.81 -0.80
CA ILE A 224 2.64 -14.61 0.41
C ILE A 224 1.16 -14.97 0.20
N GLN A 225 0.66 -14.91 -1.03
CA GLN A 225 -0.69 -15.30 -1.39
C GLN A 225 -0.97 -16.79 -1.12
N LYS A 226 0.05 -17.65 -1.12
CA LYS A 226 -0.12 -19.06 -0.72
C LYS A 226 -0.54 -19.17 0.73
N LEU A 227 0.10 -18.38 1.60
CA LEU A 227 -0.24 -18.33 3.01
C LEU A 227 -1.65 -17.75 3.24
N LEU A 228 -1.99 -16.67 2.53
CA LEU A 228 -3.34 -16.10 2.57
C LEU A 228 -4.39 -17.13 2.10
N LYS A 229 -4.11 -17.85 1.02
CA LYS A 229 -5.00 -18.90 0.51
C LYS A 229 -5.18 -20.03 1.53
N ALA A 230 -4.08 -20.51 2.14
CA ALA A 230 -4.15 -21.52 3.19
C ALA A 230 -5.01 -21.05 4.38
N TYR A 231 -4.95 -19.76 4.71
CA TYR A 231 -5.79 -19.20 5.77
C TYR A 231 -7.28 -19.16 5.36
N PHE A 232 -7.61 -18.81 4.12
CA PHE A 232 -8.99 -18.89 3.62
C PHE A 232 -9.56 -20.32 3.65
N GLU A 233 -8.76 -21.28 3.18
CA GLU A 233 -9.15 -22.70 3.21
C GLU A 233 -9.46 -23.17 4.63
N LYS A 234 -8.64 -22.74 5.60
CA LYS A 234 -8.88 -23.03 7.02
C LYS A 234 -10.15 -22.39 7.57
N LEU A 235 -10.45 -21.16 7.18
CA LEU A 235 -11.67 -20.46 7.59
C LEU A 235 -12.92 -20.96 6.84
N GLY A 236 -12.78 -21.91 5.90
CA GLY A 236 -13.87 -22.45 5.10
C GLY A 236 -14.47 -21.43 4.13
N VAL A 237 -13.68 -20.46 3.68
CA VAL A 237 -14.10 -19.41 2.75
C VAL A 237 -13.52 -19.70 1.36
N GLU A 238 -14.43 -19.87 0.37
CA GLU A 238 -14.00 -19.89 -1.04
C GLU A 238 -13.65 -18.46 -1.48
N ASN A 239 -12.47 -18.30 -2.06
CA ASN A 239 -12.02 -17.01 -2.60
C ASN A 239 -11.35 -17.24 -3.96
N ASP A 240 -11.83 -16.53 -4.98
CA ASP A 240 -11.27 -16.56 -6.34
C ASP A 240 -10.13 -15.51 -6.44
N PHE A 241 -8.89 -15.97 -6.27
CA PHE A 241 -7.69 -15.15 -6.49
C PHE A 241 -7.28 -15.05 -7.96
#